data_7ae29f154819f04886b77ce0f2f7718b
#
_entry.id   7ae29f154819f04886b77ce0f2f7718b
#
_cell.length_a   1.000
_cell.length_b   1.000
_cell.length_c   1.000
_cell.angle_alpha   90.00
_cell.angle_beta   90.00
_cell.angle_gamma   90.00
#
_symmetry.space_group_name_H-M   'P 1'
#
loop_
_entity.id
_entity.type
_entity.pdbx_description
1 polymer ?
#
loop_
_entity_poly.entity_id
_entity_poly.type
_entity_poly.pdbx_seq_one_letter_code
_entity_poly.pdbx_strand_id
1 'polypeptide(L)'
;MQGLLMKTNKITIQQKPRHSGFTIVELLIVIVIIGILAAITIVAYNGIQTRANNTARVTEAKQWEGILTNYATTYGKYPDVLTFSMCLGEGFPDVNADSNGDCWDLHTGGNRFSMNATLTAELKKVAPQLPNATRKPVPGTGTSSRMGPAATLETGVVKIIYWIEGSDPCPIGTLRWNDSVSRACQITLPLAG
;
A
#
# COMPACT_ATOMS: atom_id res chain seq x y z
N MET A 1 -56.80 -64.77 50.50
CA MET A 1 -57.06 -63.28 50.39
C MET A 1 -55.77 -62.63 49.93
N GLN A 2 -55.65 -62.32 48.64
CA GLN A 2 -54.47 -61.67 48.04
C GLN A 2 -54.89 -60.23 47.83
N GLY A 3 -54.17 -59.31 48.50
CA GLY A 3 -54.37 -57.85 48.35
C GLY A 3 -53.64 -57.37 47.13
N LEU A 4 -54.35 -56.79 46.20
CA LEU A 4 -53.83 -56.15 44.95
C LEU A 4 -53.32 -54.74 45.28
N LEU A 5 -51.99 -54.55 45.29
CA LEU A 5 -51.39 -53.23 45.46
C LEU A 5 -51.42 -52.47 44.11
N MET A 6 -52.29 -51.47 43.99
CA MET A 6 -52.31 -50.53 42.87
C MET A 6 -51.11 -49.54 42.99
N LYS A 7 -50.18 -49.65 42.02
CA LYS A 7 -49.04 -48.75 41.85
C LYS A 7 -49.48 -47.49 41.08
N THR A 8 -49.63 -46.35 41.79
CA THR A 8 -49.94 -45.07 41.16
C THR A 8 -48.68 -44.50 40.48
N ASN A 9 -48.69 -44.47 39.13
CA ASN A 9 -47.66 -43.78 38.38
C ASN A 9 -47.85 -42.25 38.46
N LYS A 10 -46.91 -41.53 39.12
CA LYS A 10 -46.84 -40.08 39.10
C LYS A 10 -46.31 -39.62 37.74
N ILE A 11 -47.15 -39.01 36.93
CA ILE A 11 -46.76 -38.36 35.70
C ILE A 11 -46.08 -37.03 36.04
N THR A 12 -44.75 -36.95 35.92
CA THR A 12 -44.00 -35.72 36.06
C THR A 12 -44.07 -34.98 34.73
N ILE A 13 -44.84 -33.92 34.67
CA ILE A 13 -44.88 -33.01 33.49
C ILE A 13 -43.62 -32.15 33.53
N GLN A 14 -42.65 -32.47 32.64
CA GLN A 14 -41.53 -31.58 32.44
C GLN A 14 -42.01 -30.31 31.71
N GLN A 15 -41.92 -29.17 32.38
CA GLN A 15 -42.17 -27.86 31.77
C GLN A 15 -41.06 -27.58 30.78
N LYS A 16 -41.40 -27.53 29.49
CA LYS A 16 -40.54 -27.12 28.42
C LYS A 16 -40.13 -25.64 28.64
N PRO A 17 -38.81 -25.30 28.58
CA PRO A 17 -38.37 -23.92 28.76
C PRO A 17 -39.08 -23.03 27.72
N ARG A 18 -39.71 -21.96 28.21
CA ARG A 18 -40.30 -20.94 27.32
C ARG A 18 -39.15 -20.19 26.64
N HIS A 19 -38.97 -20.40 25.36
CA HIS A 19 -38.11 -19.54 24.55
C HIS A 19 -38.78 -18.16 24.50
N SER A 20 -38.18 -17.18 25.16
CA SER A 20 -38.57 -15.76 24.99
C SER A 20 -38.19 -15.38 23.56
N GLY A 21 -39.16 -15.04 22.73
CA GLY A 21 -38.93 -14.49 21.39
C GLY A 21 -38.44 -13.04 21.49
N PHE A 22 -37.58 -12.64 20.54
CA PHE A 22 -37.12 -11.27 20.41
C PHE A 22 -38.30 -10.35 20.01
N THR A 23 -38.33 -9.16 20.59
CA THR A 23 -39.29 -8.13 20.18
C THR A 23 -38.82 -7.43 18.90
N ILE A 24 -39.77 -6.94 18.10
CA ILE A 24 -39.48 -6.17 16.88
C ILE A 24 -38.64 -4.92 17.22
N VAL A 25 -38.89 -4.32 18.38
CA VAL A 25 -38.19 -3.11 18.83
C VAL A 25 -36.72 -3.42 19.15
N GLU A 26 -36.41 -4.54 19.81
CA GLU A 26 -35.02 -4.96 20.06
C GLU A 26 -34.23 -5.17 18.77
N LEU A 27 -34.86 -5.78 17.77
CA LEU A 27 -34.22 -5.98 16.46
C LEU A 27 -33.99 -4.66 15.74
N LEU A 28 -34.94 -3.73 15.82
CA LEU A 28 -34.86 -2.42 15.18
C LEU A 28 -33.73 -1.56 15.79
N ILE A 29 -33.59 -1.54 17.12
CA ILE A 29 -32.50 -0.81 17.79
C ILE A 29 -31.15 -1.36 17.39
N VAL A 30 -30.97 -2.69 17.30
CA VAL A 30 -29.72 -3.33 16.92
C VAL A 30 -29.28 -2.93 15.52
N ILE A 31 -30.20 -2.99 14.52
CA ILE A 31 -29.84 -2.62 13.15
C ILE A 31 -29.50 -1.14 13.01
N VAL A 32 -30.16 -0.23 13.76
CA VAL A 32 -29.84 1.19 13.78
C VAL A 32 -28.45 1.44 14.34
N ILE A 33 -28.11 0.81 15.47
CA ILE A 33 -26.78 0.93 16.09
C ILE A 33 -25.70 0.40 15.15
N ILE A 34 -25.89 -0.78 14.54
CA ILE A 34 -24.94 -1.35 13.57
C ILE A 34 -24.78 -0.41 12.36
N GLY A 35 -25.86 0.18 11.87
CA GLY A 35 -25.83 1.14 10.77
C GLY A 35 -24.97 2.38 11.07
N ILE A 36 -25.13 2.95 12.27
CA ILE A 36 -24.33 4.09 12.71
C ILE A 36 -22.86 3.71 12.88
N LEU A 37 -22.55 2.59 13.52
CA LEU A 37 -21.18 2.11 13.71
C LEU A 37 -20.51 1.81 12.36
N ALA A 38 -21.21 1.18 11.44
CA ALA A 38 -20.70 0.91 10.09
C ALA A 38 -20.35 2.21 9.35
N ALA A 39 -21.20 3.23 9.41
CA ALA A 39 -20.95 4.51 8.77
C ALA A 39 -19.66 5.18 9.28
N ILE A 40 -19.42 5.17 10.58
CA ILE A 40 -18.22 5.77 11.20
C ILE A 40 -16.97 4.95 10.84
N THR A 41 -17.05 3.62 10.87
CA THR A 41 -15.91 2.74 10.60
C THR A 41 -15.41 2.84 9.16
N ILE A 42 -16.29 3.00 8.18
CA ILE A 42 -15.89 3.14 6.77
C ILE A 42 -15.04 4.39 6.55
N VAL A 43 -15.42 5.53 7.12
CA VAL A 43 -14.67 6.80 6.98
C VAL A 43 -13.30 6.70 7.66
N ALA A 44 -13.25 6.16 8.88
CA ALA A 44 -12.00 5.97 9.62
C ALA A 44 -11.05 4.99 8.91
N TYR A 45 -11.59 3.91 8.33
CA TYR A 45 -10.79 2.89 7.66
C TYR A 45 -10.04 3.42 6.43
N ASN A 46 -10.67 4.24 5.61
CA ASN A 46 -10.04 4.84 4.42
C ASN A 46 -8.82 5.70 4.79
N GLY A 47 -8.92 6.52 5.85
CA GLY A 47 -7.81 7.33 6.32
C GLY A 47 -6.63 6.51 6.86
N ILE A 48 -6.90 5.42 7.58
CA ILE A 48 -5.88 4.51 8.09
C ILE A 48 -5.18 3.80 6.93
N GLN A 49 -5.93 3.34 5.94
CA GLN A 49 -5.39 2.66 4.76
C GLN A 49 -4.44 3.56 3.95
N THR A 50 -4.82 4.81 3.72
CA THR A 50 -3.97 5.80 3.03
C THR A 50 -2.67 6.04 3.79
N ARG A 51 -2.74 6.24 5.11
CA ARG A 51 -1.54 6.42 5.95
C ARG A 51 -0.64 5.19 5.94
N ALA A 52 -1.20 3.99 6.02
CA ALA A 52 -0.44 2.75 5.96
C ALA A 52 0.29 2.60 4.62
N ASN A 53 -0.39 2.88 3.50
CA ASN A 53 0.21 2.85 2.17
C ASN A 53 1.32 3.91 2.03
N ASN A 54 1.11 5.13 2.51
CA ASN A 54 2.12 6.18 2.48
C ASN A 54 3.36 5.79 3.32
N THR A 55 3.15 5.21 4.50
CA THR A 55 4.25 4.72 5.35
C THR A 55 5.05 3.61 4.65
N ALA A 56 4.37 2.68 3.99
CA ALA A 56 5.04 1.62 3.22
C ALA A 56 5.91 2.21 2.09
N ARG A 57 5.42 3.22 1.36
CA ARG A 57 6.17 3.91 0.29
C ARG A 57 7.40 4.66 0.82
N VAL A 58 7.25 5.34 1.96
CA VAL A 58 8.37 6.02 2.62
C VAL A 58 9.44 5.01 3.06
N THR A 59 9.01 3.88 3.62
CA THR A 59 9.93 2.81 4.03
C THR A 59 10.65 2.22 2.82
N GLU A 60 9.95 1.97 1.74
CA GLU A 60 10.54 1.49 0.48
C GLU A 60 11.54 2.50 -0.09
N ALA A 61 11.21 3.79 -0.12
CA ALA A 61 12.13 4.84 -0.58
C ALA A 61 13.42 4.89 0.25
N LYS A 62 13.35 4.70 1.57
CA LYS A 62 14.53 4.59 2.45
C LYS A 62 15.37 3.35 2.17
N GLN A 63 14.74 2.22 1.87
CA GLN A 63 15.46 1.00 1.50
C GLN A 63 16.24 1.23 0.20
N TRP A 64 15.64 1.88 -0.78
CA TRP A 64 16.31 2.23 -2.03
C TRP A 64 17.44 3.25 -1.85
N GLU A 65 17.26 4.23 -0.95
CA GLU A 65 18.34 5.14 -0.53
C GLU A 65 19.55 4.36 0.00
N GLY A 66 19.31 3.39 0.90
CA GLY A 66 20.36 2.53 1.43
C GLY A 66 21.05 1.69 0.35
N ILE A 67 20.32 1.11 -0.59
CA ILE A 67 20.86 0.29 -1.67
C ILE A 67 21.72 1.12 -2.63
N LEU A 68 21.23 2.27 -3.07
CA LEU A 68 21.98 3.15 -3.98
C LEU A 68 23.21 3.73 -3.32
N THR A 69 23.13 4.12 -2.06
CA THR A 69 24.27 4.60 -1.27
C THR A 69 25.31 3.50 -1.08
N ASN A 70 24.88 2.27 -0.78
CA ASN A 70 25.78 1.12 -0.66
C ASN A 70 26.48 0.83 -2.00
N TYR A 71 25.74 0.90 -3.11
CA TYR A 71 26.33 0.75 -4.44
C TYR A 71 27.41 1.82 -4.69
N ALA A 72 27.09 3.09 -4.44
CA ALA A 72 28.03 4.19 -4.61
C ALA A 72 29.28 4.05 -3.72
N THR A 73 29.10 3.61 -2.47
CA THR A 73 30.22 3.36 -1.55
C THR A 73 31.10 2.20 -2.02
N THR A 74 30.48 1.15 -2.60
CA THR A 74 31.20 -0.05 -3.06
C THR A 74 31.98 0.19 -4.34
N TYR A 75 31.40 0.94 -5.27
CA TYR A 75 31.95 1.13 -6.62
C TYR A 75 32.50 2.53 -6.89
N GLY A 76 32.44 3.46 -5.92
CA GLY A 76 32.88 4.85 -6.06
C GLY A 76 32.00 5.69 -6.97
N LYS A 77 30.89 5.15 -7.46
CA LYS A 77 29.93 5.84 -8.36
C LYS A 77 28.58 5.20 -8.32
N TYR A 78 27.56 5.91 -8.75
CA TYR A 78 26.24 5.33 -9.01
C TYR A 78 26.24 4.51 -10.31
N PRO A 79 25.24 3.62 -10.54
CA PRO A 79 25.18 2.83 -11.77
C PRO A 79 25.20 3.72 -13.03
N ASP A 80 26.11 3.45 -13.97
CA ASP A 80 26.27 4.25 -15.20
C ASP A 80 25.01 4.24 -16.09
N VAL A 81 24.19 3.19 -15.95
CA VAL A 81 22.91 3.07 -16.68
C VAL A 81 21.87 4.09 -16.21
N LEU A 82 22.06 4.69 -15.03
CA LEU A 82 21.15 5.69 -14.47
C LEU A 82 21.38 7.04 -15.17
N THR A 83 20.93 7.17 -16.41
CA THR A 83 21.05 8.40 -17.21
C THR A 83 19.80 9.24 -17.23
N PHE A 84 18.64 8.61 -17.01
CA PHE A 84 17.31 9.23 -16.97
C PHE A 84 16.53 8.70 -15.76
N SER A 85 15.28 9.13 -15.65
CA SER A 85 14.38 8.58 -14.65
C SER A 85 14.01 7.15 -14.97
N MET A 86 14.31 6.24 -14.04
CA MET A 86 14.07 4.80 -14.15
C MET A 86 13.37 4.28 -12.90
N CYS A 87 12.51 3.31 -13.07
CA CYS A 87 11.84 2.65 -11.96
C CYS A 87 12.82 1.89 -11.09
N LEU A 88 12.65 1.98 -9.77
CA LEU A 88 13.35 1.18 -8.79
C LEU A 88 12.47 0.00 -8.38
N GLY A 89 12.90 -1.21 -8.69
CA GLY A 89 12.18 -2.45 -8.39
C GLY A 89 11.79 -3.24 -9.62
N GLU A 90 11.09 -4.35 -9.37
CA GLU A 90 10.67 -5.31 -10.39
C GLU A 90 9.16 -5.53 -10.36
N GLY A 91 8.62 -6.00 -11.49
CA GLY A 91 7.24 -6.48 -11.60
C GLY A 91 6.20 -5.36 -11.58
N PHE A 92 6.54 -4.17 -12.03
CA PHE A 92 5.55 -3.16 -12.37
C PHE A 92 4.73 -3.66 -13.58
N PRO A 93 3.42 -3.35 -13.64
CA PRO A 93 2.63 -3.70 -14.80
C PRO A 93 3.08 -2.92 -16.01
N ASP A 94 3.02 -3.57 -17.16
CA ASP A 94 3.19 -2.94 -18.45
C ASP A 94 1.86 -2.26 -18.82
N VAL A 95 1.79 -0.95 -18.63
CA VAL A 95 0.57 -0.17 -18.89
C VAL A 95 0.43 0.20 -20.36
N ASN A 96 1.49 0.03 -21.17
CA ASN A 96 1.57 0.53 -22.53
C ASN A 96 1.85 -0.56 -23.58
N ALA A 97 1.91 -1.82 -23.17
CA ALA A 97 2.21 -2.97 -24.03
C ALA A 97 3.56 -2.85 -24.78
N ASP A 98 4.54 -2.14 -24.20
CA ASP A 98 5.91 -2.07 -24.73
C ASP A 98 6.86 -3.11 -24.11
N SER A 99 6.31 -4.00 -23.28
CA SER A 99 7.00 -5.07 -22.54
C SER A 99 7.96 -4.59 -21.45
N ASN A 100 7.94 -3.29 -21.12
CA ASN A 100 8.65 -2.72 -19.98
C ASN A 100 7.63 -2.31 -18.91
N GLY A 101 7.76 -2.79 -17.70
CA GLY A 101 6.87 -2.36 -16.62
C GLY A 101 7.13 -0.91 -16.22
N ASP A 102 6.06 -0.16 -16.01
CA ASP A 102 6.12 1.27 -15.73
C ASP A 102 5.74 1.57 -14.27
N CYS A 103 6.59 2.27 -13.54
CA CYS A 103 6.26 2.77 -12.22
C CYS A 103 5.59 4.15 -12.26
N TRP A 104 5.72 4.84 -13.36
CA TRP A 104 5.03 6.09 -13.62
C TRP A 104 4.70 6.24 -15.09
N ASP A 105 3.43 6.42 -15.39
CA ASP A 105 2.92 6.70 -16.71
C ASP A 105 2.00 7.91 -16.70
N LEU A 106 2.25 8.87 -17.58
CA LEU A 106 1.33 9.93 -17.95
C LEU A 106 0.68 9.52 -19.28
N HIS A 107 -0.51 8.99 -19.25
CA HIS A 107 -1.27 8.51 -20.40
C HIS A 107 -1.39 9.50 -21.58
N THR A 108 -1.05 10.75 -21.38
CA THR A 108 -1.07 11.78 -22.41
C THR A 108 0.31 12.38 -22.62
N GLY A 109 1.13 11.71 -23.40
CA GLY A 109 2.27 12.36 -24.05
C GLY A 109 3.56 12.49 -23.28
N GLY A 110 4.21 11.41 -22.92
CA GLY A 110 5.64 11.41 -23.08
C GLY A 110 6.56 11.32 -21.87
N ASN A 111 6.16 11.43 -20.62
CA ASN A 111 7.08 11.18 -19.51
C ASN A 111 6.73 9.86 -18.82
N ARG A 112 7.47 8.83 -19.15
CA ARG A 112 7.38 7.50 -18.54
C ARG A 112 8.63 7.22 -17.74
N PHE A 113 8.45 6.52 -16.61
CA PHE A 113 9.57 5.88 -15.93
C PHE A 113 9.33 4.40 -16.03
N SER A 114 10.16 3.75 -16.82
CA SER A 114 10.06 2.32 -17.07
C SER A 114 11.13 1.57 -16.28
N MET A 115 10.91 0.28 -16.09
CA MET A 115 11.92 -0.62 -15.52
C MET A 115 13.11 -0.74 -16.48
N ASN A 116 14.29 -0.88 -15.89
CA ASN A 116 15.52 -1.15 -16.61
C ASN A 116 16.20 -2.40 -16.05
N ALA A 117 16.25 -3.46 -16.87
CA ALA A 117 16.82 -4.73 -16.45
C ALA A 117 18.32 -4.64 -16.09
N THR A 118 19.07 -3.76 -16.78
CA THR A 118 20.48 -3.53 -16.47
C THR A 118 20.65 -2.85 -15.12
N LEU A 119 19.85 -1.80 -14.82
CA LEU A 119 19.86 -1.16 -13.51
C LEU A 119 19.53 -2.17 -12.41
N THR A 120 18.50 -2.97 -12.62
CA THR A 120 18.10 -4.03 -11.68
C THR A 120 19.24 -5.00 -11.42
N ALA A 121 19.92 -5.47 -12.47
CA ALA A 121 21.06 -6.39 -12.35
C ALA A 121 22.24 -5.75 -11.62
N GLU A 122 22.55 -4.47 -11.87
CA GLU A 122 23.60 -3.74 -11.15
C GLU A 122 23.27 -3.64 -9.65
N LEU A 123 22.05 -3.26 -9.29
CA LEU A 123 21.66 -3.11 -7.88
C LEU A 123 21.63 -4.44 -7.13
N LYS A 124 21.33 -5.55 -7.81
CA LYS A 124 21.38 -6.91 -7.23
C LYS A 124 22.80 -7.34 -6.82
N LYS A 125 23.84 -6.70 -7.31
CA LYS A 125 25.23 -6.97 -6.87
C LYS A 125 25.46 -6.58 -5.40
N VAL A 126 24.77 -5.55 -4.91
CA VAL A 126 24.89 -5.07 -3.53
C VAL A 126 23.67 -5.41 -2.67
N ALA A 127 22.55 -5.75 -3.28
CA ALA A 127 21.31 -6.15 -2.62
C ALA A 127 20.64 -7.27 -3.41
N PRO A 128 20.97 -8.55 -3.15
CA PRO A 128 20.43 -9.69 -3.91
C PRO A 128 18.90 -9.77 -3.89
N GLN A 129 18.27 -9.28 -2.83
CA GLN A 129 16.82 -9.12 -2.73
C GLN A 129 16.50 -7.62 -2.75
N LEU A 130 15.79 -7.20 -3.79
CA LEU A 130 15.33 -5.83 -3.92
C LEU A 130 14.02 -5.62 -3.16
N PRO A 131 13.75 -4.40 -2.67
CA PRO A 131 12.48 -4.08 -2.06
C PRO A 131 11.31 -4.37 -3.01
N ASN A 132 10.24 -4.93 -2.47
CA ASN A 132 9.00 -5.12 -3.22
C ASN A 132 8.33 -3.77 -3.41
N ALA A 133 8.14 -3.39 -4.66
CA ALA A 133 7.40 -2.19 -4.99
C ALA A 133 5.98 -2.23 -4.41
N THR A 134 5.58 -1.15 -3.76
CA THR A 134 4.19 -0.95 -3.37
C THR A 134 3.37 -0.69 -4.62
N ARG A 135 2.79 -1.74 -5.19
CA ARG A 135 2.14 -1.74 -6.51
C ARG A 135 0.74 -1.12 -6.52
N LYS A 136 0.26 -0.63 -5.38
CA LYS A 136 -1.00 0.10 -5.35
C LYS A 136 -0.78 1.46 -5.98
N PRO A 137 -1.48 1.82 -7.08
CA PRO A 137 -1.34 3.13 -7.68
C PRO A 137 -1.65 4.25 -6.69
N VAL A 138 -0.86 5.31 -6.70
CA VAL A 138 -1.25 6.57 -6.06
C VAL A 138 -2.18 7.29 -7.03
N PRO A 139 -3.34 7.75 -6.58
CA PRO A 139 -4.21 8.56 -7.41
C PRO A 139 -3.46 9.78 -7.95
N GLY A 140 -3.67 10.09 -9.21
CA GLY A 140 -3.16 11.29 -9.85
C GLY A 140 -4.29 12.02 -10.56
N THR A 141 -4.07 13.27 -10.93
CA THR A 141 -5.00 13.99 -11.81
C THR A 141 -4.95 13.38 -13.21
N GLY A 142 -6.12 13.03 -13.74
CA GLY A 142 -6.24 12.37 -15.05
C GLY A 142 -5.99 10.84 -14.96
N THR A 143 -5.46 10.28 -16.03
CA THR A 143 -5.23 8.83 -16.17
C THR A 143 -3.83 8.38 -15.76
N SER A 144 -3.05 9.25 -15.09
CA SER A 144 -1.68 8.91 -14.69
C SER A 144 -1.63 7.83 -13.63
N SER A 145 -0.74 6.87 -13.82
CA SER A 145 -0.45 5.80 -12.85
C SER A 145 0.91 6.04 -12.19
N ARG A 146 0.97 5.95 -10.86
CA ARG A 146 2.16 6.19 -10.05
C ARG A 146 2.29 5.07 -9.03
N MET A 147 3.10 4.07 -9.36
CA MET A 147 3.07 2.79 -8.63
C MET A 147 4.28 2.54 -7.75
N GLY A 148 5.38 3.21 -7.96
CA GLY A 148 6.59 2.90 -7.20
C GLY A 148 7.63 4.00 -7.25
N PRO A 149 8.73 3.84 -6.50
CA PRO A 149 9.83 4.78 -6.55
C PRO A 149 10.58 4.70 -7.86
N ALA A 150 11.16 5.83 -8.25
CA ALA A 150 12.07 5.94 -9.38
C ALA A 150 13.36 6.62 -8.95
N ALA A 151 14.46 6.33 -9.65
CA ALA A 151 15.67 7.12 -9.54
C ALA A 151 15.85 7.97 -10.80
N THR A 152 16.41 9.16 -10.63
CA THR A 152 16.76 10.06 -11.74
C THR A 152 18.12 10.66 -11.50
N LEU A 153 18.89 10.86 -12.59
CA LEU A 153 20.12 11.62 -12.55
C LEU A 153 19.84 13.03 -13.09
N GLU A 154 19.95 14.03 -12.25
CA GLU A 154 19.75 15.44 -12.61
C GLU A 154 20.98 16.24 -12.22
N THR A 155 21.62 16.89 -13.21
CA THR A 155 22.81 17.75 -12.99
C THR A 155 23.93 17.05 -12.19
N GLY A 156 24.15 15.74 -12.46
CA GLY A 156 25.16 14.95 -11.76
C GLY A 156 24.77 14.44 -10.39
N VAL A 157 23.54 14.70 -9.94
CA VAL A 157 23.02 14.29 -8.64
C VAL A 157 21.93 13.24 -8.82
N VAL A 158 22.04 12.14 -8.10
CA VAL A 158 21.01 11.09 -8.09
C VAL A 158 19.92 11.45 -7.08
N LYS A 159 18.69 11.36 -7.50
CA LYS A 159 17.51 11.60 -6.68
C LYS A 159 16.58 10.40 -6.75
N ILE A 160 16.02 10.01 -5.63
CA ILE A 160 14.93 9.04 -5.55
C ILE A 160 13.63 9.80 -5.48
N ILE A 161 12.69 9.48 -6.36
CA ILE A 161 11.34 10.05 -6.39
C ILE A 161 10.38 8.99 -5.90
N TYR A 162 9.50 9.35 -4.98
CA TYR A 162 8.42 8.49 -4.51
C TYR A 162 7.13 9.29 -4.35
N TRP A 163 6.00 8.58 -4.33
CA TRP A 163 4.69 9.20 -4.34
C TRP A 163 3.93 8.90 -3.05
N ILE A 164 3.25 9.91 -2.52
CA ILE A 164 2.30 9.77 -1.42
C ILE A 164 0.93 10.30 -1.83
N GLU A 165 -0.12 9.67 -1.32
CA GLU A 165 -1.49 10.11 -1.49
C GLU A 165 -1.83 11.19 -0.47
N GLY A 166 -2.58 12.22 -0.89
CA GLY A 166 -3.01 13.32 -0.05
C GLY A 166 -2.11 14.55 -0.12
N SER A 167 -2.35 15.49 0.79
CA SER A 167 -1.70 16.80 0.85
C SER A 167 -0.70 16.96 2.00
N ASP A 168 -0.40 15.87 2.73
CA ASP A 168 0.56 15.91 3.83
C ASP A 168 1.96 16.25 3.34
N PRO A 169 2.79 16.95 4.13
CA PRO A 169 4.19 17.21 3.76
C PRO A 169 4.95 15.92 3.49
N CYS A 170 6.01 16.01 2.67
CA CYS A 170 6.90 14.87 2.44
C CYS A 170 7.52 14.41 3.77
N PRO A 171 7.30 13.14 4.20
CA PRO A 171 7.82 12.65 5.47
C PRO A 171 9.34 12.58 5.51
N ILE A 172 9.97 12.38 4.34
CA ILE A 172 11.43 12.42 4.15
C ILE A 172 11.74 13.15 2.84
N GLY A 173 12.89 13.79 2.78
CA GLY A 173 13.30 14.55 1.60
C GLY A 173 12.52 15.86 1.41
N THR A 174 12.36 16.27 0.17
CA THR A 174 11.72 17.54 -0.21
C THR A 174 10.59 17.30 -1.20
N LEU A 175 9.66 18.25 -1.26
CA LEU A 175 8.62 18.25 -2.28
C LEU A 175 9.24 18.50 -3.66
N ARG A 176 8.95 17.63 -4.62
CA ARG A 176 9.33 17.80 -6.02
C ARG A 176 8.19 18.42 -6.82
N TRP A 177 7.01 17.87 -6.67
CA TRP A 177 5.80 18.26 -7.39
C TRP A 177 4.55 17.80 -6.63
N ASN A 178 3.42 18.45 -6.84
CA ASN A 178 2.14 18.07 -6.26
C ASN A 178 0.97 18.35 -7.21
N ASP A 179 -0.07 17.56 -7.06
CA ASP A 179 -1.40 17.87 -7.58
C ASP A 179 -2.43 17.91 -6.43
N SER A 180 -3.72 17.96 -6.76
CA SER A 180 -4.79 18.06 -5.77
C SER A 180 -4.96 16.80 -4.92
N VAL A 181 -4.41 15.65 -5.33
CA VAL A 181 -4.67 14.34 -4.71
C VAL A 181 -3.41 13.62 -4.25
N SER A 182 -2.23 14.05 -4.72
CA SER A 182 -0.96 13.37 -4.40
C SER A 182 0.25 14.30 -4.45
N ARG A 183 1.35 13.83 -3.88
CA ARG A 183 2.64 14.52 -3.87
C ARG A 183 3.75 13.60 -4.34
N ALA A 184 4.61 14.13 -5.20
CA ALA A 184 5.92 13.57 -5.50
C ALA A 184 6.94 14.12 -4.52
N CYS A 185 7.55 13.27 -3.75
CA CYS A 185 8.64 13.60 -2.83
C CYS A 185 9.95 13.11 -3.43
N GLN A 186 11.04 13.80 -3.12
CA GLN A 186 12.37 13.40 -3.57
C GLN A 186 13.39 13.35 -2.44
N ILE A 187 14.24 12.34 -2.47
CA ILE A 187 15.43 12.21 -1.63
C ILE A 187 16.62 12.49 -2.53
N THR A 188 17.46 13.42 -2.14
CA THR A 188 18.73 13.71 -2.85
C THR A 188 19.83 12.87 -2.23
N LEU A 189 20.50 12.05 -3.04
CA LEU A 189 21.58 11.20 -2.57
C LEU A 189 22.90 11.99 -2.50
N PRO A 190 23.82 11.62 -1.59
CA PRO A 190 25.14 12.22 -1.55
C PRO A 190 25.88 11.99 -2.87
N LEU A 191 26.82 12.88 -3.19
CA LEU A 191 27.72 12.63 -4.31
C LEU A 191 28.51 11.36 -4.04
N ALA A 192 28.69 10.54 -5.08
CA ALA A 192 29.62 9.43 -5.01
C ALA A 192 31.04 10.02 -4.87
N GLY A 193 31.78 9.58 -3.86
CA GLY A 193 33.11 10.07 -3.51
C GLY A 193 34.17 9.60 -4.51
#